data_a04df344369cd99cd4a4ea7b7ba7f97f
#
_entry.id   a04df344369cd99cd4a4ea7b7ba7f97f
#
_cell.length_a   1.000
_cell.length_b   1.000
_cell.length_c   1.000
_cell.angle_alpha   90.00
_cell.angle_beta   90.00
_cell.angle_gamma   90.00
#
_symmetry.space_group_name_H-M   'P 1'
#
loop_
_entity.id
_entity.type
_entity.pdbx_description
1 polymer ?
#
loop_
_entity_poly.entity_id
_entity_poly.type
_entity_poly.pdbx_seq_one_letter_code
_entity_poly.pdbx_strand_id
1 'polypeptide(L)'
;AGAAVVEVDSETNCKAKQPGAANKSGILSMVQGSDGARGEVLRCDNRPVNNPFAVNDTKLSYVSMNGQEVYKFAVNTVPKVIEEAVKKAGLEVEDIDLFVLHQANLRIIESVAKRLHQPMEKFPTNLEECGNISAASVPILLDNINKHGMICEGKKIVLAGFGAGLTWGATVLVW
;
A
#
# COMPACT_ATOMS: atom_id res chain seq x y z
N ALA A 1 -7.69 6.89 -11.57
CA ALA A 1 -6.74 5.80 -11.86
C ALA A 1 -5.33 6.27 -11.54
N GLY A 2 -4.46 5.35 -11.16
CA GLY A 2 -3.04 5.59 -10.91
C GLY A 2 -2.21 4.55 -11.64
N ALA A 3 -1.04 4.95 -12.11
CA ALA A 3 -0.08 4.07 -12.75
C ALA A 3 1.34 4.46 -12.37
N ALA A 4 2.23 3.49 -12.31
CA ALA A 4 3.65 3.68 -12.11
C ALA A 4 4.41 2.83 -13.15
N VAL A 5 5.49 3.37 -13.68
CA VAL A 5 6.41 2.63 -14.52
C VAL A 5 7.54 2.13 -13.65
N VAL A 6 7.78 0.82 -13.72
CA VAL A 6 8.89 0.18 -13.03
C VAL A 6 9.77 -0.46 -14.09
N GLU A 7 11.03 -0.11 -14.10
CA GLU A 7 12.00 -0.67 -15.02
C GLU A 7 13.19 -1.29 -14.29
N VAL A 8 13.85 -2.23 -14.95
CA VAL A 8 15.11 -2.77 -14.43
C VAL A 8 16.22 -1.79 -14.79
N ASP A 9 16.93 -1.28 -13.79
CA ASP A 9 18.11 -0.47 -14.02
C ASP A 9 19.19 -1.34 -14.68
N SER A 10 19.30 -1.18 -16.01
CA SER A 10 20.30 -1.88 -16.82
C SER A 10 21.72 -1.34 -16.64
N GLU A 11 21.86 -0.19 -16.02
CA GLU A 11 23.15 0.44 -15.76
C GLU A 11 23.76 0.04 -14.42
N THR A 12 23.14 -0.81 -13.66
CA THR A 12 23.86 -1.55 -12.64
C THR A 12 24.84 -2.52 -13.32
N ASN A 13 25.75 -1.97 -14.09
CA ASN A 13 27.08 -2.52 -14.14
C ASN A 13 27.48 -2.76 -12.69
N CYS A 14 27.45 -4.03 -12.31
CA CYS A 14 27.95 -4.54 -11.03
C CYS A 14 29.47 -4.29 -10.94
N LYS A 15 29.89 -3.05 -11.04
CA LYS A 15 31.09 -2.62 -10.36
C LYS A 15 30.69 -2.57 -8.92
N ALA A 16 31.06 -3.62 -8.19
CA ALA A 16 30.96 -3.70 -6.77
C ALA A 16 31.33 -2.33 -6.17
N LYS A 17 30.31 -1.50 -5.88
CA LYS A 17 30.51 -0.30 -5.09
C LYS A 17 30.89 -0.82 -3.71
N GLN A 18 31.96 -0.26 -3.19
CA GLN A 18 32.59 -0.62 -1.91
C GLN A 18 31.55 -0.71 -0.78
N PRO A 19 31.78 -1.55 0.24
CA PRO A 19 30.95 -1.60 1.43
C PRO A 19 30.89 -0.20 2.05
N GLY A 20 29.71 0.44 2.03
CA GLY A 20 29.50 1.80 2.53
C GLY A 20 28.76 2.73 1.58
N ALA A 21 28.53 2.39 0.31
CA ALA A 21 27.69 3.17 -0.59
C ALA A 21 26.21 2.90 -0.29
N ALA A 22 25.64 3.63 0.66
CA ALA A 22 24.23 3.78 0.88
C ALA A 22 23.58 4.41 -0.36
N ASN A 23 22.37 3.95 -0.66
CA ASN A 23 21.37 4.42 -1.60
C ASN A 23 21.41 3.79 -2.99
N LYS A 24 21.07 2.49 -3.06
CA LYS A 24 20.45 1.96 -4.27
C LYS A 24 18.99 2.44 -4.25
N SER A 25 18.59 3.28 -5.20
CA SER A 25 17.18 3.54 -5.47
C SER A 25 16.47 2.27 -5.92
N GLY A 26 15.18 2.18 -5.68
CA GLY A 26 14.36 1.05 -6.09
C GLY A 26 13.71 0.29 -4.95
N ILE A 27 13.08 -0.82 -5.27
CA ILE A 27 12.37 -1.67 -4.31
C ILE A 27 13.37 -2.50 -3.51
N LEU A 28 13.37 -2.32 -2.18
CA LEU A 28 14.23 -3.05 -1.25
C LEU A 28 13.58 -4.36 -0.79
N SER A 29 12.28 -4.32 -0.52
CA SER A 29 11.52 -5.48 -0.03
C SER A 29 10.05 -5.39 -0.39
N MET A 30 9.42 -6.55 -0.39
CA MET A 30 7.96 -6.68 -0.54
C MET A 30 7.48 -7.84 0.33
N VAL A 31 6.36 -7.62 1.02
CA VAL A 31 5.62 -8.63 1.79
C VAL A 31 4.15 -8.52 1.44
N GLN A 32 3.50 -9.66 1.26
CA GLN A 32 2.07 -9.73 0.99
C GLN A 32 1.47 -10.95 1.65
N GLY A 33 0.17 -10.90 1.91
CA GLY A 33 -0.57 -12.00 2.48
C GLY A 33 -2.06 -11.95 2.13
N SER A 34 -2.74 -13.05 2.41
CA SER A 34 -4.18 -13.15 2.21
C SER A 34 -4.82 -14.07 3.25
N ASP A 35 -6.10 -13.82 3.53
CA ASP A 35 -6.97 -14.64 4.38
C ASP A 35 -8.31 -14.85 3.70
N GLY A 36 -8.40 -15.87 2.86
CA GLY A 36 -9.60 -16.20 2.10
C GLY A 36 -10.76 -16.71 2.97
N ALA A 37 -10.49 -17.21 4.18
CA ALA A 37 -11.54 -17.66 5.10
C ALA A 37 -12.44 -16.50 5.57
N ARG A 38 -11.96 -15.27 5.46
CA ARG A 38 -12.68 -14.04 5.82
C ARG A 38 -13.21 -13.25 4.60
N GLY A 39 -13.32 -13.88 3.44
CA GLY A 39 -13.78 -13.23 2.21
C GLY A 39 -15.14 -12.56 2.32
N GLU A 40 -16.04 -13.10 3.15
CA GLU A 40 -17.37 -12.54 3.41
C GLU A 40 -17.36 -11.14 4.05
N VAL A 41 -16.25 -10.75 4.68
CA VAL A 41 -16.13 -9.46 5.39
C VAL A 41 -16.12 -8.26 4.44
N LEU A 42 -15.59 -8.46 3.24
CA LEU A 42 -15.54 -7.43 2.20
C LEU A 42 -15.61 -8.12 0.82
N ARG A 43 -16.73 -7.97 0.13
CA ARG A 43 -16.97 -8.66 -1.16
C ARG A 43 -17.84 -7.84 -2.10
N CYS A 44 -17.82 -8.24 -3.35
CA CYS A 44 -18.75 -7.78 -4.37
C CYS A 44 -19.18 -8.98 -5.21
N ASP A 45 -20.41 -9.42 -4.98
CA ASP A 45 -20.98 -10.57 -5.65
C ASP A 45 -21.60 -10.19 -7.00
N ASN A 46 -21.95 -11.20 -7.80
CA ASN A 46 -22.80 -11.11 -8.99
C ASN A 46 -22.41 -9.96 -9.96
N ARG A 47 -21.20 -10.03 -10.48
CA ARG A 47 -20.81 -9.18 -11.61
C ARG A 47 -21.21 -9.83 -12.93
N PRO A 48 -21.83 -9.09 -13.87
CA PRO A 48 -22.04 -9.61 -15.22
C PRO A 48 -20.71 -10.02 -15.83
N VAL A 49 -20.66 -11.21 -16.37
CA VAL A 49 -19.49 -11.68 -17.12
C VAL A 49 -19.60 -11.09 -18.52
N ASN A 50 -18.62 -10.30 -18.94
CA ASN A 50 -18.53 -9.82 -20.32
C ASN A 50 -18.04 -10.97 -21.23
N ASN A 51 -18.94 -11.93 -21.46
CA ASN A 51 -18.67 -13.11 -22.24
C ASN A 51 -19.87 -13.37 -23.18
N PRO A 52 -19.68 -13.38 -24.51
CA PRO A 52 -20.76 -13.58 -25.48
C PRO A 52 -21.43 -14.96 -25.39
N PHE A 53 -20.81 -15.92 -24.70
CA PHE A 53 -21.34 -17.27 -24.50
C PHE A 53 -22.04 -17.46 -23.15
N ALA A 54 -22.06 -16.46 -22.27
CA ALA A 54 -22.73 -16.53 -20.99
C ALA A 54 -24.05 -15.74 -21.04
N VAL A 55 -25.14 -16.38 -20.64
CA VAL A 55 -26.41 -15.68 -20.39
C VAL A 55 -26.28 -14.96 -19.06
N ASN A 56 -26.18 -13.64 -19.11
CA ASN A 56 -26.08 -12.80 -17.94
C ASN A 56 -27.48 -12.43 -17.41
N ASP A 57 -28.03 -13.27 -16.56
CA ASP A 57 -29.31 -13.01 -15.86
C ASP A 57 -29.10 -12.54 -14.42
N THR A 58 -27.88 -12.14 -14.07
CA THR A 58 -27.51 -11.73 -12.71
C THR A 58 -27.74 -10.24 -12.50
N LYS A 59 -28.51 -9.91 -11.48
CA LYS A 59 -28.59 -8.52 -10.99
C LYS A 59 -27.21 -8.07 -10.53
N LEU A 60 -26.83 -6.83 -10.90
CA LEU A 60 -25.65 -6.18 -10.35
C LEU A 60 -25.73 -6.14 -8.83
N SER A 61 -24.69 -6.57 -8.16
CA SER A 61 -24.54 -6.38 -6.72
C SER A 61 -23.57 -5.25 -6.41
N TYR A 62 -23.79 -4.65 -5.25
CA TYR A 62 -22.92 -3.61 -4.70
C TYR A 62 -21.82 -4.22 -3.85
N VAL A 63 -20.79 -3.44 -3.56
CA VAL A 63 -19.80 -3.80 -2.55
C VAL A 63 -20.48 -3.93 -1.19
N SER A 64 -20.33 -5.08 -0.56
CA SER A 64 -20.81 -5.39 0.79
C SER A 64 -19.62 -5.43 1.75
N MET A 65 -19.74 -4.78 2.90
CA MET A 65 -18.65 -4.68 3.85
C MET A 65 -19.16 -4.69 5.30
N ASN A 66 -18.53 -5.51 6.14
CA ASN A 66 -18.60 -5.34 7.59
C ASN A 66 -17.51 -4.36 8.03
N GLY A 67 -17.86 -3.08 8.17
CA GLY A 67 -16.91 -2.02 8.46
C GLY A 67 -16.13 -2.20 9.76
N GLN A 68 -16.74 -2.80 10.80
CA GLN A 68 -16.05 -3.06 12.07
C GLN A 68 -14.95 -4.13 11.91
N GLU A 69 -15.27 -5.21 11.20
CA GLU A 69 -14.31 -6.28 10.96
C GLU A 69 -13.17 -5.83 10.03
N VAL A 70 -13.49 -5.04 9.00
CA VAL A 70 -12.47 -4.44 8.12
C VAL A 70 -11.56 -3.49 8.91
N TYR A 71 -12.13 -2.66 9.78
CA TYR A 71 -11.34 -1.77 10.64
C TYR A 71 -10.40 -2.55 11.55
N LYS A 72 -10.93 -3.54 12.30
CA LYS A 72 -10.12 -4.40 13.18
C LYS A 72 -8.99 -5.11 12.42
N PHE A 73 -9.32 -5.62 11.23
CA PHE A 73 -8.35 -6.26 10.36
C PHE A 73 -7.24 -5.27 9.97
N ALA A 74 -7.60 -4.11 9.43
CA ALA A 74 -6.64 -3.12 8.95
C ALA A 74 -5.67 -2.68 10.06
N VAL A 75 -6.21 -2.23 11.21
CA VAL A 75 -5.37 -1.73 12.31
C VAL A 75 -4.50 -2.79 12.97
N ASN A 76 -4.83 -4.08 12.84
CA ASN A 76 -4.02 -5.16 13.38
C ASN A 76 -3.00 -5.71 12.38
N THR A 77 -3.31 -5.68 11.09
CA THR A 77 -2.53 -6.36 10.05
C THR A 77 -1.55 -5.40 9.37
N VAL A 78 -1.99 -4.16 9.06
CA VAL A 78 -1.14 -3.21 8.34
C VAL A 78 0.15 -2.86 9.09
N PRO A 79 0.16 -2.58 10.40
CA PRO A 79 1.42 -2.35 11.10
C PRO A 79 2.37 -3.54 11.01
N LYS A 80 1.86 -4.76 11.21
CA LYS A 80 2.69 -5.97 11.18
C LYS A 80 3.34 -6.21 9.82
N VAL A 81 2.59 -6.03 8.73
CA VAL A 81 3.15 -6.22 7.39
C VAL A 81 4.18 -5.13 7.05
N ILE A 82 3.99 -3.91 7.56
CA ILE A 82 4.96 -2.83 7.44
C ILE A 82 6.24 -3.20 8.18
N GLU A 83 6.15 -3.57 9.46
CA GLU A 83 7.29 -4.00 10.27
C GLU A 83 8.05 -5.16 9.61
N GLU A 84 7.33 -6.15 9.08
CA GLU A 84 7.92 -7.29 8.38
C GLU A 84 8.65 -6.85 7.11
N ALA A 85 8.05 -5.96 6.30
CA ALA A 85 8.68 -5.45 5.09
C ALA A 85 9.92 -4.62 5.40
N VAL A 86 9.86 -3.75 6.42
CA VAL A 86 10.98 -2.92 6.87
C VAL A 86 12.12 -3.80 7.37
N LYS A 87 11.84 -4.79 8.21
CA LYS A 87 12.83 -5.77 8.68
C LYS A 87 13.46 -6.55 7.52
N LYS A 88 12.66 -6.96 6.54
CA LYS A 88 13.15 -7.67 5.34
C LYS A 88 14.05 -6.78 4.47
N ALA A 89 13.85 -5.46 4.51
CA ALA A 89 14.73 -4.48 3.87
C ALA A 89 16.05 -4.24 4.65
N GLY A 90 16.19 -4.80 5.84
CA GLY A 90 17.35 -4.55 6.72
C GLY A 90 17.32 -3.17 7.38
N LEU A 91 16.13 -2.61 7.59
CA LEU A 91 15.89 -1.29 8.16
C LEU A 91 15.08 -1.40 9.45
N GLU A 92 15.07 -0.30 10.22
CA GLU A 92 14.18 -0.08 11.35
C GLU A 92 13.04 0.85 10.91
N VAL A 93 11.90 0.81 11.63
CA VAL A 93 10.71 1.61 11.30
C VAL A 93 11.02 3.12 11.37
N GLU A 94 11.92 3.50 12.26
CA GLU A 94 12.41 4.87 12.44
C GLU A 94 13.16 5.41 11.22
N ASP A 95 13.81 4.52 10.45
CA ASP A 95 14.55 4.86 9.22
C ASP A 95 13.65 5.29 8.08
N ILE A 96 12.35 5.01 8.16
CA ILE A 96 11.38 5.32 7.11
C ILE A 96 11.01 6.80 7.17
N ASP A 97 11.11 7.47 6.04
CA ASP A 97 10.76 8.87 5.90
C ASP A 97 9.25 9.07 5.73
N LEU A 98 8.60 8.24 4.90
CA LEU A 98 7.18 8.37 4.59
C LEU A 98 6.47 7.01 4.52
N PHE A 99 5.24 6.96 5.02
CA PHE A 99 4.33 5.83 4.95
C PHE A 99 3.13 6.19 4.07
N VAL A 100 3.13 5.78 2.83
CA VAL A 100 2.06 6.01 1.86
C VAL A 100 1.08 4.85 1.92
N LEU A 101 0.04 5.02 2.73
CA LEU A 101 -0.95 3.97 2.99
C LEU A 101 -2.16 4.08 2.06
N HIS A 102 -2.85 2.97 1.86
CA HIS A 102 -4.19 2.99 1.26
C HIS A 102 -5.11 3.96 2.01
N GLN A 103 -5.73 4.86 1.27
CA GLN A 103 -6.59 5.94 1.77
C GLN A 103 -8.01 5.45 2.02
N ALA A 104 -8.18 4.49 2.95
CA ALA A 104 -9.49 3.94 3.27
C ALA A 104 -10.27 4.83 4.24
N ASN A 105 -9.61 5.28 5.31
CA ASN A 105 -10.20 6.04 6.40
C ASN A 105 -9.08 6.63 7.26
N LEU A 106 -9.20 7.91 7.65
CA LEU A 106 -8.19 8.60 8.45
C LEU A 106 -7.92 7.91 9.80
N ARG A 107 -8.96 7.40 10.47
CA ARG A 107 -8.81 6.69 11.76
C ARG A 107 -7.95 5.43 11.65
N ILE A 108 -7.95 4.76 10.50
CA ILE A 108 -7.07 3.61 10.26
C ILE A 108 -5.63 4.10 10.17
N ILE A 109 -5.37 5.16 9.42
CA ILE A 109 -4.03 5.73 9.25
C ILE A 109 -3.46 6.18 10.61
N GLU A 110 -4.23 6.93 11.39
CA GLU A 110 -3.88 7.37 12.76
C GLU A 110 -3.57 6.17 13.68
N SER A 111 -4.39 5.11 13.59
CA SER A 111 -4.18 3.91 14.39
C SER A 111 -2.92 3.16 13.99
N VAL A 112 -2.60 3.11 12.69
CA VAL A 112 -1.35 2.52 12.18
C VAL A 112 -0.15 3.34 12.65
N ALA A 113 -0.18 4.67 12.49
CA ALA A 113 0.88 5.57 12.95
C ALA A 113 1.18 5.39 14.44
N LYS A 114 0.12 5.38 15.26
CA LYS A 114 0.24 5.15 16.71
C LYS A 114 0.87 3.80 17.05
N ARG A 115 0.51 2.73 16.34
CA ARG A 115 1.05 1.38 16.58
C ARG A 115 2.49 1.22 16.14
N LEU A 116 2.87 1.91 15.07
CA LEU A 116 4.26 1.97 14.61
C LEU A 116 5.11 2.95 15.43
N HIS A 117 4.52 3.64 16.41
CA HIS A 117 5.16 4.68 17.23
C HIS A 117 5.80 5.79 16.38
N GLN A 118 5.18 6.11 15.23
CA GLN A 118 5.66 7.14 14.32
C GLN A 118 4.75 8.36 14.32
N PRO A 119 5.30 9.57 14.13
CA PRO A 119 4.53 10.79 14.07
C PRO A 119 3.68 10.87 12.80
N MET A 120 2.50 11.51 12.91
CA MET A 120 1.53 11.60 11.78
C MET A 120 2.08 12.34 10.56
N GLU A 121 3.08 13.19 10.74
CA GLU A 121 3.75 13.93 9.67
C GLU A 121 4.43 13.00 8.64
N LYS A 122 4.75 11.77 9.04
CA LYS A 122 5.26 10.73 8.12
C LYS A 122 4.15 10.03 7.33
N PHE A 123 2.87 10.30 7.61
CA PHE A 123 1.70 9.66 7.00
C PHE A 123 0.88 10.65 6.18
N PRO A 124 1.31 11.00 4.98
CA PRO A 124 0.55 11.91 4.13
C PRO A 124 -0.84 11.35 3.81
N THR A 125 -1.80 12.24 3.66
CA THR A 125 -3.19 11.91 3.29
C THR A 125 -3.72 12.87 2.24
N ASN A 126 -4.64 12.40 1.40
CA ASN A 126 -5.42 13.20 0.47
C ASN A 126 -6.91 12.78 0.48
N LEU A 127 -7.36 12.24 1.61
CA LEU A 127 -8.73 11.77 1.80
C LEU A 127 -9.78 12.87 1.64
N GLU A 128 -9.46 14.11 2.01
CA GLU A 128 -10.38 15.23 1.89
C GLU A 128 -10.68 15.58 0.42
N GLU A 129 -9.71 15.40 -0.46
CA GLU A 129 -9.82 15.71 -1.88
C GLU A 129 -10.31 14.52 -2.71
N CYS A 130 -9.76 13.34 -2.43
CA CYS A 130 -9.93 12.16 -3.28
C CYS A 130 -10.88 11.10 -2.69
N GLY A 131 -11.10 11.10 -1.38
CA GLY A 131 -11.81 10.04 -0.69
C GLY A 131 -11.12 8.68 -0.82
N ASN A 132 -11.89 7.61 -0.62
CA ASN A 132 -11.42 6.24 -0.84
C ASN A 132 -11.62 5.86 -2.31
N ILE A 133 -10.56 5.89 -3.09
CA ILE A 133 -10.53 5.53 -4.52
C ILE A 133 -9.92 4.15 -4.79
N SER A 134 -10.09 3.23 -3.83
CA SER A 134 -9.66 1.82 -3.92
C SER A 134 -8.15 1.70 -4.25
N ALA A 135 -7.77 0.85 -5.20
CA ALA A 135 -6.38 0.58 -5.56
C ALA A 135 -5.63 1.82 -6.09
N ALA A 136 -6.35 2.82 -6.60
CA ALA A 136 -5.74 4.05 -7.09
C ALA A 136 -5.25 4.99 -5.97
N SER A 137 -5.66 4.78 -4.72
CA SER A 137 -5.36 5.70 -3.61
C SER A 137 -3.86 5.82 -3.32
N VAL A 138 -3.13 4.72 -3.32
CA VAL A 138 -1.67 4.73 -3.09
C VAL A 138 -0.92 5.45 -4.21
N PRO A 139 -1.07 5.09 -5.50
CA PRO A 139 -0.33 5.74 -6.57
C PRO A 139 -0.73 7.22 -6.77
N ILE A 140 -1.98 7.59 -6.54
CA ILE A 140 -2.41 9.00 -6.62
C ILE A 140 -1.82 9.81 -5.47
N LEU A 141 -1.82 9.28 -4.24
CA LEU A 141 -1.17 9.94 -3.13
C LEU A 141 0.34 10.08 -3.37
N LEU A 142 0.99 9.04 -3.89
CA LEU A 142 2.42 9.08 -4.22
C LEU A 142 2.74 10.18 -5.24
N ASP A 143 1.96 10.28 -6.31
CA ASP A 143 2.09 11.36 -7.31
C ASP A 143 1.85 12.75 -6.69
N ASN A 144 0.83 12.87 -5.83
CA ASN A 144 0.50 14.12 -5.15
C ASN A 144 1.66 14.61 -4.28
N ILE A 145 2.19 13.77 -3.38
CA ILE A 145 3.30 14.16 -2.50
C ILE A 145 4.61 14.38 -3.27
N ASN A 146 4.81 13.70 -4.40
CA ASN A 146 5.95 13.96 -5.28
C ASN A 146 5.85 15.35 -5.93
N LYS A 147 4.69 15.70 -6.48
CA LYS A 147 4.44 17.03 -7.06
C LYS A 147 4.58 18.19 -6.05
N HIS A 148 4.30 17.92 -4.78
CA HIS A 148 4.48 18.89 -3.70
C HIS A 148 5.90 18.89 -3.10
N GLY A 149 6.84 18.14 -3.68
CA GLY A 149 8.23 18.13 -3.25
C GLY A 149 8.49 17.45 -1.90
N MET A 150 7.55 16.63 -1.42
CA MET A 150 7.72 15.85 -0.18
C MET A 150 8.67 14.67 -0.38
N ILE A 151 8.86 14.25 -1.63
CA ILE A 151 9.73 13.14 -2.00
C ILE A 151 10.95 13.70 -2.73
N CYS A 152 12.13 13.24 -2.37
CA CYS A 152 13.38 13.51 -3.06
C CYS A 152 14.25 12.25 -3.09
N GLU A 153 15.27 12.24 -3.93
CA GLU A 153 16.23 11.15 -4.07
C GLU A 153 16.77 10.68 -2.71
N GLY A 154 16.81 9.37 -2.50
CA GLY A 154 17.27 8.74 -1.27
C GLY A 154 16.21 8.59 -0.16
N LYS A 155 15.02 9.15 -0.32
CA LYS A 155 13.92 8.97 0.64
C LYS A 155 13.48 7.51 0.71
N LYS A 156 13.40 6.98 1.92
CA LYS A 156 12.88 5.64 2.20
C LYS A 156 11.38 5.71 2.41
N ILE A 157 10.63 5.02 1.59
CA ILE A 157 9.17 5.08 1.55
C ILE A 157 8.60 3.68 1.73
N VAL A 158 7.58 3.57 2.56
CA VAL A 158 6.72 2.38 2.64
C VAL A 158 5.43 2.65 1.88
N LEU A 159 5.10 1.80 0.93
CA LEU A 159 3.77 1.71 0.35
C LEU A 159 3.03 0.56 1.00
N ALA A 160 1.81 0.76 1.52
CA ALA A 160 1.04 -0.33 2.09
C ALA A 160 -0.45 -0.22 1.77
N GLY A 161 -1.05 -1.38 1.52
CA GLY A 161 -2.46 -1.50 1.18
C GLY A 161 -3.10 -2.77 1.73
N PHE A 162 -4.43 -2.75 1.78
CA PHE A 162 -5.25 -3.88 2.18
C PHE A 162 -6.63 -3.78 1.48
N GLY A 163 -7.32 -4.90 1.40
CA GLY A 163 -8.64 -4.93 0.78
C GLY A 163 -9.33 -6.28 0.86
N ALA A 164 -10.29 -6.44 -0.06
CA ALA A 164 -11.04 -7.68 -0.20
C ALA A 164 -10.12 -8.89 -0.42
N GLY A 165 -10.59 -10.03 0.10
CA GLY A 165 -9.84 -11.27 0.06
C GLY A 165 -9.96 -12.03 1.37
N LEU A 166 -9.64 -11.56 2.56
CA LEU A 166 -8.89 -10.31 2.81
C LEU A 166 -7.47 -10.41 2.27
N THR A 167 -6.95 -9.33 1.75
CA THR A 167 -5.55 -9.25 1.26
C THR A 167 -4.85 -8.02 1.82
N TRP A 168 -3.53 -8.09 1.91
CA TRP A 168 -2.69 -6.98 2.37
C TRP A 168 -1.29 -7.09 1.78
N GLY A 169 -0.58 -5.98 1.76
CA GLY A 169 0.81 -5.95 1.36
C GLY A 169 1.50 -4.66 1.75
N ALA A 170 2.82 -4.74 1.86
CA ALA A 170 3.70 -3.60 2.04
C ALA A 170 4.95 -3.74 1.19
N THR A 171 5.44 -2.62 0.67
CA THR A 171 6.66 -2.52 -0.13
C THR A 171 7.52 -1.41 0.44
N VAL A 172 8.79 -1.68 0.66
CA VAL A 172 9.80 -0.68 1.03
C VAL A 172 10.60 -0.33 -0.20
N LEU A 173 10.74 0.96 -0.46
CA LEU A 173 11.55 1.45 -1.57
C LEU A 173 12.40 2.66 -1.16
N VAL A 174 13.46 2.89 -1.90
CA VAL A 174 14.24 4.13 -1.91
C VAL A 174 13.93 4.86 -3.20
N TRP A 175 13.50 6.08 -3.06
CA TRP A 175 13.10 6.94 -4.18
C TRP A 175 14.28 7.40 -5.01
#